data_3aa9c1cd50f8f7204104205f231fa71d
#
_entry.id   3aa9c1cd50f8f7204104205f231fa71d
#
_cell.length_a   1.000
_cell.length_b   1.000
_cell.length_c   1.000
_cell.angle_alpha   90.00
_cell.angle_beta   90.00
_cell.angle_gamma   90.00
#
_symmetry.space_group_name_H-M   'P 1'
#
loop_
_entity.id
_entity.type
_entity.pdbx_description
1 polymer ?
#
loop_
_entity_poly.entity_id
_entity_poly.type
_entity_poly.pdbx_seq_one_letter_code
_entity_poly.pdbx_strand_id
1 'polypeptide(L)'
;MIRRDAPLDGNGQPVRPDGSGQEVLGQVRVEEVPVDDAVLELVVLPADDADGTRDGEGQEAAALAGVAACQTDTPPVQVPLYGTTVIWSPSRAAILAPHAALVAVREALLDFARCDAALRRLEGEAGLLLGRLDEDAPCAVEFDERHIERQASLEERFRRSVRLRADLADLAPAVLRPPVHPPTLAAQLGERLRERTRLADRLEFVQAKADVLDRVYDLCAQRVGDFAIARRHLRLEWVIIVLLAAELVVLLVEVLAGLGTTPTP
;
A
#
# COMPACT_ATOMS: atom_id res chain seq x y z
N MET A 1 -2.16 -27.99 21.82
CA MET A 1 -1.09 -27.44 22.66
C MET A 1 0.04 -28.44 22.70
N ILE A 2 0.96 -28.43 21.70
CA ILE A 2 2.07 -29.37 21.55
C ILE A 2 3.32 -28.62 21.98
N ARG A 3 3.90 -29.04 23.11
CA ARG A 3 5.20 -28.57 23.58
C ARG A 3 6.26 -29.10 22.61
N ARG A 4 6.93 -28.22 21.86
CA ARG A 4 8.16 -28.55 21.15
C ARG A 4 9.28 -28.54 22.18
N ASP A 5 9.91 -29.70 22.39
CA ASP A 5 11.12 -29.82 23.20
C ASP A 5 12.26 -29.11 22.47
N ALA A 6 12.95 -28.22 23.19
CA ALA A 6 14.14 -27.52 22.69
C ALA A 6 15.28 -28.51 22.43
N PRO A 7 16.07 -28.36 21.35
CA PRO A 7 17.24 -29.20 21.10
C PRO A 7 18.27 -29.02 22.21
N LEU A 8 18.81 -30.15 22.69
CA LEU A 8 19.87 -30.19 23.71
C LEU A 8 21.22 -30.31 23.03
N ASP A 9 22.22 -29.61 23.55
CA ASP A 9 23.61 -29.77 23.13
C ASP A 9 24.19 -31.15 23.53
N GLY A 10 25.37 -31.53 23.04
CA GLY A 10 26.01 -32.83 23.34
C GLY A 10 26.29 -33.07 24.84
N ASN A 11 26.00 -32.10 25.71
CA ASN A 11 26.13 -32.16 27.17
C ASN A 11 24.77 -32.08 27.89
N GLY A 12 23.66 -32.14 27.17
CA GLY A 12 22.31 -32.16 27.76
C GLY A 12 21.80 -30.79 28.27
N GLN A 13 22.44 -29.68 27.90
CA GLN A 13 21.96 -28.36 28.24
C GLN A 13 21.11 -27.74 27.09
N PRO A 14 20.04 -26.97 27.38
CA PRO A 14 19.30 -26.31 26.38
C PRO A 14 20.15 -25.23 25.70
N VAL A 15 20.28 -25.30 24.37
CA VAL A 15 20.96 -24.28 23.57
C VAL A 15 20.21 -22.95 23.77
N ARG A 16 20.89 -21.96 24.39
CA ARG A 16 20.37 -20.60 24.48
C ARG A 16 20.47 -19.95 23.10
N PRO A 17 19.39 -19.42 22.54
CA PRO A 17 19.49 -18.55 21.38
C PRO A 17 20.26 -17.28 21.83
N ASP A 18 21.46 -17.07 21.30
CA ASP A 18 22.04 -15.75 21.36
C ASP A 18 21.13 -14.80 20.59
N GLY A 19 20.90 -13.61 21.12
CA GLY A 19 19.83 -12.67 20.79
C GLY A 19 19.78 -12.12 19.34
N SER A 20 20.30 -12.86 18.36
CA SER A 20 20.30 -12.53 16.94
C SER A 20 19.31 -13.36 16.10
N GLY A 21 18.51 -14.26 16.68
CA GLY A 21 17.52 -15.05 15.94
C GLY A 21 18.09 -15.97 14.85
N GLN A 22 19.37 -16.33 14.91
CA GLN A 22 20.05 -17.17 13.93
C GLN A 22 20.02 -18.64 14.34
N GLU A 23 19.22 -19.43 13.62
CA GLU A 23 19.25 -20.90 13.72
C GLU A 23 20.25 -21.42 12.67
N VAL A 24 21.39 -21.93 13.12
CA VAL A 24 22.43 -22.52 12.25
C VAL A 24 22.20 -24.02 12.15
N LEU A 25 21.58 -24.48 11.09
CA LEU A 25 21.48 -25.89 10.70
C LEU A 25 22.60 -26.19 9.67
N GLY A 26 23.80 -26.53 10.13
CA GLY A 26 24.92 -26.80 9.23
C GLY A 26 25.37 -25.55 8.43
N GLN A 27 25.46 -25.63 7.11
CA GLN A 27 25.78 -24.51 6.22
C GLN A 27 24.57 -23.60 5.88
N VAL A 28 23.38 -23.93 6.35
CA VAL A 28 22.14 -23.18 6.09
C VAL A 28 21.99 -22.09 7.15
N ARG A 29 21.92 -20.85 6.71
CA ARG A 29 21.65 -19.70 7.57
C ARG A 29 20.24 -19.17 7.31
N VAL A 30 19.42 -19.12 8.35
CA VAL A 30 18.07 -18.55 8.29
C VAL A 30 18.10 -17.21 9.02
N GLU A 31 17.68 -16.15 8.34
CA GLU A 31 17.60 -14.80 8.87
C GLU A 31 16.17 -14.29 8.77
N GLU A 32 15.64 -13.71 9.85
CA GLU A 32 14.41 -12.93 9.80
C GLU A 32 14.75 -11.46 9.55
N VAL A 33 14.30 -10.92 8.43
CA VAL A 33 14.56 -9.54 8.03
C VAL A 33 13.26 -8.76 8.03
N PRO A 34 13.16 -7.67 8.81
CA PRO A 34 11.98 -6.80 8.75
C PRO A 34 11.95 -6.08 7.39
N VAL A 35 10.81 -6.16 6.72
CA VAL A 35 10.55 -5.49 5.44
C VAL A 35 9.20 -4.80 5.56
N ASP A 36 9.20 -3.47 5.69
CA ASP A 36 8.03 -2.67 6.06
C ASP A 36 7.30 -3.24 7.30
N ASP A 37 6.00 -3.52 7.18
CA ASP A 37 5.17 -4.09 8.26
C ASP A 37 5.20 -5.63 8.32
N ALA A 38 6.04 -6.29 7.48
CA ALA A 38 6.14 -7.74 7.38
C ALA A 38 7.55 -8.24 7.74
N VAL A 39 7.66 -9.53 8.02
CA VAL A 39 8.93 -10.20 8.24
C VAL A 39 9.21 -11.14 7.08
N LEU A 40 10.37 -10.97 6.42
CA LEU A 40 10.85 -11.87 5.39
C LEU A 40 11.78 -12.90 6.02
N GLU A 41 11.45 -14.16 5.90
CA GLU A 41 12.34 -15.26 6.27
C GLU A 41 13.31 -15.53 5.10
N LEU A 42 14.59 -15.26 5.31
CA LEU A 42 15.64 -15.41 4.31
C LEU A 42 16.51 -16.62 4.63
N VAL A 43 16.50 -17.60 3.74
CA VAL A 43 17.34 -18.80 3.81
C VAL A 43 18.54 -18.60 2.89
N VAL A 44 19.75 -18.59 3.47
CA VAL A 44 21.00 -18.41 2.74
C VAL A 44 21.77 -19.72 2.72
N LEU A 45 22.05 -20.22 1.51
CA LEU A 45 22.78 -21.45 1.25
C LEU A 45 24.04 -21.09 0.44
N PRO A 46 25.24 -21.11 1.05
CA PRO A 46 26.46 -20.93 0.27
C PRO A 46 26.67 -22.13 -0.66
N ALA A 47 26.80 -21.87 -1.96
CA ALA A 47 27.23 -22.88 -2.91
C ALA A 47 28.76 -22.92 -2.92
N ASP A 48 29.34 -24.00 -2.41
CA ASP A 48 30.79 -24.19 -2.50
C ASP A 48 31.20 -24.40 -3.97
N ASP A 49 32.25 -23.68 -4.39
CA ASP A 49 32.81 -23.73 -5.75
C ASP A 49 33.45 -25.07 -6.14
N ALA A 50 33.42 -26.06 -5.24
CA ALA A 50 34.10 -27.34 -5.42
C ALA A 50 33.18 -28.47 -5.86
N ASP A 51 33.38 -28.90 -7.08
CA ASP A 51 32.84 -30.10 -7.74
C ASP A 51 31.37 -30.07 -8.14
N GLY A 52 31.15 -29.92 -9.46
CA GLY A 52 29.90 -30.04 -10.18
C GLY A 52 29.16 -31.37 -10.03
N THR A 53 28.91 -31.84 -8.81
CA THR A 53 28.26 -33.12 -8.53
C THR A 53 27.02 -32.92 -7.67
N ARG A 54 25.91 -33.35 -8.23
CA ARG A 54 24.63 -33.85 -7.64
C ARG A 54 24.05 -33.23 -6.34
N ASP A 55 24.87 -32.61 -5.47
CA ASP A 55 24.40 -32.02 -4.22
C ASP A 55 23.69 -30.68 -4.42
N GLY A 56 24.03 -29.94 -5.49
CA GLY A 56 23.39 -28.67 -5.83
C GLY A 56 21.92 -28.79 -6.19
N GLU A 57 21.55 -29.83 -6.97
CA GLU A 57 20.15 -30.10 -7.33
C GLU A 57 19.30 -30.48 -6.10
N GLY A 58 19.90 -31.23 -5.16
CA GLY A 58 19.25 -31.59 -3.90
C GLY A 58 19.01 -30.38 -2.99
N GLN A 59 19.98 -29.47 -2.89
CA GLN A 59 19.87 -28.24 -2.12
C GLN A 59 18.85 -27.28 -2.73
N GLU A 60 18.84 -27.14 -4.07
CA GLU A 60 17.86 -26.32 -4.78
C GLU A 60 16.45 -26.87 -4.60
N ALA A 61 16.25 -28.18 -4.71
CA ALA A 61 14.97 -28.82 -4.46
C ALA A 61 14.50 -28.65 -2.99
N ALA A 62 15.39 -28.75 -2.02
CA ALA A 62 15.08 -28.53 -0.62
C ALA A 62 14.72 -27.06 -0.34
N ALA A 63 15.44 -26.10 -0.93
CA ALA A 63 15.15 -24.68 -0.85
C ALA A 63 13.81 -24.34 -1.51
N LEU A 64 13.52 -24.89 -2.69
CA LEU A 64 12.23 -24.79 -3.37
C LEU A 64 11.08 -25.32 -2.50
N ALA A 65 11.27 -26.52 -1.93
CA ALA A 65 10.27 -27.12 -1.05
C ALA A 65 10.05 -26.29 0.21
N GLY A 66 11.12 -25.71 0.79
CA GLY A 66 11.05 -24.83 1.95
C GLY A 66 10.29 -23.53 1.68
N VAL A 67 10.53 -22.90 0.52
CA VAL A 67 9.81 -21.68 0.13
C VAL A 67 8.39 -21.99 -0.32
N ALA A 68 8.16 -23.11 -1.01
CA ALA A 68 6.83 -23.54 -1.45
C ALA A 68 5.93 -24.03 -0.31
N ALA A 69 6.50 -24.47 0.81
CA ALA A 69 5.74 -24.87 1.99
C ALA A 69 5.03 -23.70 2.71
N CYS A 70 5.41 -22.46 2.43
CA CYS A 70 4.63 -21.30 2.83
C CYS A 70 3.30 -21.29 2.04
N GLN A 71 2.19 -21.32 2.76
CA GLN A 71 0.84 -21.19 2.19
C GLN A 71 0.62 -19.76 1.66
N THR A 72 1.23 -19.44 0.55
CA THR A 72 0.96 -18.20 -0.18
C THR A 72 0.18 -18.55 -1.44
N ASP A 73 -0.85 -17.75 -1.73
CA ASP A 73 -1.66 -17.92 -2.96
C ASP A 73 -0.85 -17.75 -4.25
N THR A 74 0.39 -17.30 -4.15
CA THR A 74 1.28 -17.06 -5.29
C THR A 74 2.40 -18.11 -5.33
N PRO A 75 2.59 -18.80 -6.46
CA PRO A 75 3.68 -19.77 -6.59
C PRO A 75 5.04 -19.06 -6.46
N PRO A 76 6.06 -19.72 -5.88
CA PRO A 76 7.39 -19.16 -5.73
C PRO A 76 8.02 -18.90 -7.11
N VAL A 77 8.71 -17.79 -7.24
CA VAL A 77 9.43 -17.38 -8.45
C VAL A 77 10.89 -17.77 -8.32
N GLN A 78 11.37 -18.55 -9.27
CA GLN A 78 12.78 -18.96 -9.33
C GLN A 78 13.53 -18.14 -10.38
N VAL A 79 14.69 -17.60 -9.99
CA VAL A 79 15.57 -16.80 -10.87
C VAL A 79 16.99 -17.38 -10.83
N PRO A 80 17.36 -18.22 -11.80
CA PRO A 80 18.74 -18.66 -11.98
C PRO A 80 19.55 -17.60 -12.72
N LEU A 81 20.76 -17.30 -12.25
CA LEU A 81 21.65 -16.31 -12.86
C LEU A 81 23.13 -16.58 -12.48
N TYR A 82 23.98 -16.95 -13.46
CA TYR A 82 25.44 -17.12 -13.30
C TYR A 82 25.88 -17.94 -12.06
N GLY A 83 25.34 -19.14 -11.91
CA GLY A 83 25.65 -19.99 -10.75
C GLY A 83 25.02 -19.57 -9.44
N THR A 84 24.13 -18.58 -9.48
CA THR A 84 23.30 -18.14 -8.37
C THR A 84 21.85 -18.48 -8.67
N THR A 85 21.13 -19.05 -7.72
CA THR A 85 19.69 -19.26 -7.81
C THR A 85 19.01 -18.54 -6.66
N VAL A 86 18.03 -17.69 -6.97
CA VAL A 86 17.17 -17.04 -5.98
C VAL A 86 15.75 -17.56 -6.16
N ILE A 87 15.15 -17.99 -5.06
CA ILE A 87 13.76 -18.44 -4.99
C ILE A 87 13.02 -17.43 -4.14
N TRP A 88 11.99 -16.83 -4.70
CA TRP A 88 11.25 -15.75 -4.09
C TRP A 88 9.80 -16.11 -3.85
N SER A 89 9.33 -15.80 -2.65
CA SER A 89 7.91 -15.73 -2.25
C SER A 89 7.74 -14.50 -1.34
N PRO A 90 6.56 -13.94 -1.19
CA PRO A 90 6.34 -12.73 -0.38
C PRO A 90 6.79 -12.77 1.07
N SER A 91 6.72 -13.96 1.69
CA SER A 91 7.03 -14.17 3.10
C SER A 91 8.37 -14.89 3.32
N ARG A 92 8.89 -15.55 2.29
CA ARG A 92 10.10 -16.36 2.39
C ARG A 92 10.90 -16.32 1.11
N ALA A 93 12.23 -16.20 1.23
CA ALA A 93 13.12 -16.28 0.08
C ALA A 93 14.31 -17.20 0.38
N ALA A 94 14.87 -17.82 -0.65
CA ALA A 94 16.10 -18.60 -0.54
C ALA A 94 17.13 -18.09 -1.55
N ILE A 95 18.40 -18.04 -1.11
CA ILE A 95 19.55 -17.67 -1.92
C ILE A 95 20.51 -18.85 -1.96
N LEU A 96 20.77 -19.35 -3.15
CA LEU A 96 21.90 -20.25 -3.44
C LEU A 96 22.91 -19.45 -4.24
N ALA A 97 24.08 -19.15 -3.69
CA ALA A 97 25.08 -18.35 -4.37
C ALA A 97 26.50 -18.66 -3.88
N PRO A 98 27.54 -18.51 -4.75
CA PRO A 98 28.93 -18.55 -4.33
C PRO A 98 29.20 -17.54 -3.22
N HIS A 99 30.10 -17.88 -2.28
CA HIS A 99 30.38 -17.05 -1.11
C HIS A 99 30.72 -15.58 -1.46
N ALA A 100 31.47 -15.38 -2.55
CA ALA A 100 31.84 -14.06 -3.06
C ALA A 100 30.66 -13.21 -3.54
N ALA A 101 29.55 -13.82 -3.98
CA ALA A 101 28.38 -13.14 -4.49
C ALA A 101 27.26 -12.93 -3.45
N LEU A 102 27.29 -13.66 -2.33
CA LEU A 102 26.21 -13.69 -1.34
C LEU A 102 25.78 -12.31 -0.85
N VAL A 103 26.72 -11.43 -0.51
CA VAL A 103 26.43 -10.10 0.02
C VAL A 103 25.66 -9.26 -1.02
N ALA A 104 26.18 -9.21 -2.24
CA ALA A 104 25.57 -8.41 -3.32
C ALA A 104 24.19 -8.97 -3.73
N VAL A 105 24.03 -10.29 -3.76
CA VAL A 105 22.75 -10.95 -4.07
C VAL A 105 21.72 -10.68 -2.97
N ARG A 106 22.15 -10.78 -1.71
CA ARG A 106 21.30 -10.50 -0.54
C ARG A 106 20.80 -9.06 -0.54
N GLU A 107 21.68 -8.08 -0.77
CA GLU A 107 21.30 -6.67 -0.83
C GLU A 107 20.29 -6.42 -1.97
N ALA A 108 20.55 -6.94 -3.17
CA ALA A 108 19.64 -6.81 -4.31
C ALA A 108 18.27 -7.43 -4.02
N LEU A 109 18.24 -8.60 -3.35
CA LEU A 109 17.00 -9.25 -2.97
C LEU A 109 16.23 -8.43 -1.92
N LEU A 110 16.90 -7.86 -0.94
CA LEU A 110 16.26 -7.03 0.09
C LEU A 110 15.72 -5.71 -0.49
N ASP A 111 16.44 -5.09 -1.42
CA ASP A 111 15.94 -3.91 -2.12
C ASP A 111 14.68 -4.23 -2.93
N PHE A 112 14.69 -5.37 -3.62
CA PHE A 112 13.52 -5.85 -4.34
C PHE A 112 12.36 -6.15 -3.36
N ALA A 113 12.63 -6.82 -2.23
CA ALA A 113 11.64 -7.19 -1.23
C ALA A 113 10.91 -5.95 -0.66
N ARG A 114 11.65 -4.87 -0.38
CA ARG A 114 11.07 -3.59 0.07
C ARG A 114 10.12 -3.00 -0.97
N CYS A 115 10.55 -2.99 -2.24
CA CYS A 115 9.70 -2.48 -3.33
C CYS A 115 8.43 -3.32 -3.51
N ASP A 116 8.53 -4.65 -3.45
CA ASP A 116 7.40 -5.56 -3.59
C ASP A 116 6.43 -5.45 -2.40
N ALA A 117 6.94 -5.35 -1.17
CA ALA A 117 6.13 -5.15 0.03
C ALA A 117 5.39 -3.81 -0.01
N ALA A 118 6.07 -2.72 -0.35
CA ALA A 118 5.47 -1.40 -0.50
C ALA A 118 4.35 -1.42 -1.55
N LEU A 119 4.59 -2.04 -2.72
CA LEU A 119 3.56 -2.15 -3.76
C LEU A 119 2.35 -2.96 -3.29
N ARG A 120 2.55 -4.09 -2.60
CA ARG A 120 1.45 -4.90 -2.04
C ARG A 120 0.61 -4.12 -1.05
N ARG A 121 1.23 -3.33 -0.19
CA ARG A 121 0.51 -2.45 0.73
C ARG A 121 -0.40 -1.49 -0.03
N LEU A 122 0.13 -0.83 -1.08
CA LEU A 122 -0.64 0.11 -1.91
C LEU A 122 -1.74 -0.60 -2.72
N GLU A 123 -1.50 -1.83 -3.20
CA GLU A 123 -2.53 -2.68 -3.83
C GLU A 123 -3.69 -2.96 -2.87
N GLY A 124 -3.37 -3.31 -1.62
CA GLY A 124 -4.36 -3.53 -0.57
C GLY A 124 -5.17 -2.28 -0.25
N GLU A 125 -4.49 -1.14 -0.11
CA GLU A 125 -5.13 0.15 0.17
C GLU A 125 -6.05 0.59 -0.98
N ALA A 126 -5.58 0.50 -2.22
CA ALA A 126 -6.40 0.75 -3.41
C ALA A 126 -7.63 -0.18 -3.46
N GLY A 127 -7.45 -1.47 -3.13
CA GLY A 127 -8.53 -2.44 -3.06
C GLY A 127 -9.58 -2.08 -2.00
N LEU A 128 -9.16 -1.65 -0.82
CA LEU A 128 -10.07 -1.22 0.25
C LEU A 128 -10.87 0.04 -0.13
N LEU A 129 -10.23 1.01 -0.79
CA LEU A 129 -10.91 2.23 -1.25
C LEU A 129 -11.91 1.91 -2.37
N LEU A 130 -11.53 1.07 -3.35
CA LEU A 130 -12.42 0.63 -4.42
C LEU A 130 -13.62 -0.16 -3.91
N GLY A 131 -13.43 -1.01 -2.90
CA GLY A 131 -14.53 -1.77 -2.30
C GLY A 131 -15.62 -0.90 -1.66
N ARG A 132 -15.33 0.39 -1.40
CA ARG A 132 -16.31 1.37 -0.87
C ARG A 132 -16.85 2.32 -1.93
N LEU A 133 -16.34 2.21 -3.16
CA LEU A 133 -16.71 3.13 -4.24
C LEU A 133 -18.20 3.07 -4.56
N ASP A 134 -18.81 1.88 -4.51
CA ASP A 134 -20.25 1.71 -4.76
C ASP A 134 -21.11 2.46 -3.73
N GLU A 135 -20.63 2.61 -2.50
CA GLU A 135 -21.30 3.39 -1.45
C GLU A 135 -21.19 4.90 -1.69
N ASP A 136 -20.07 5.35 -2.28
CA ASP A 136 -19.72 6.76 -2.43
C ASP A 136 -20.11 7.32 -3.81
N ALA A 137 -20.18 6.47 -4.84
CA ALA A 137 -20.50 6.86 -6.21
C ALA A 137 -21.81 7.67 -6.35
N PRO A 138 -22.90 7.40 -5.61
CA PRO A 138 -24.09 8.22 -5.65
C PRO A 138 -23.84 9.69 -5.30
N CYS A 139 -22.88 9.97 -4.39
CA CYS A 139 -22.52 11.33 -3.99
C CYS A 139 -21.83 12.13 -5.11
N ALA A 140 -21.22 11.45 -6.09
CA ALA A 140 -20.64 12.09 -7.27
C ALA A 140 -21.72 12.58 -8.26
N VAL A 141 -22.91 11.97 -8.25
CA VAL A 141 -24.04 12.34 -9.13
C VAL A 141 -24.88 13.41 -8.48
N GLU A 142 -25.30 13.18 -7.23
CA GLU A 142 -26.17 14.09 -6.48
C GLU A 142 -25.76 14.10 -5.00
N PHE A 143 -25.58 15.30 -4.45
CA PHE A 143 -25.30 15.48 -3.04
C PHE A 143 -26.44 16.28 -2.40
N ASP A 144 -27.16 15.65 -1.48
CA ASP A 144 -28.31 16.23 -0.78
C ASP A 144 -28.10 16.27 0.75
N GLU A 145 -29.11 16.73 1.50
CA GLU A 145 -29.05 16.80 2.98
C GLU A 145 -28.81 15.45 3.65
N ARG A 146 -29.19 14.33 3.03
CA ARG A 146 -29.00 12.98 3.58
C ARG A 146 -27.52 12.55 3.56
N HIS A 147 -26.71 13.19 2.74
CA HIS A 147 -25.28 12.90 2.61
C HIS A 147 -24.40 13.75 3.53
N ILE A 148 -24.97 14.73 4.27
CA ILE A 148 -24.20 15.62 5.17
C ILE A 148 -23.45 14.82 6.24
N GLU A 149 -24.10 13.79 6.80
CA GLU A 149 -23.47 12.94 7.82
C GLU A 149 -22.27 12.15 7.29
N ARG A 150 -22.23 11.90 5.97
CA ARG A 150 -21.15 11.19 5.29
C ARG A 150 -20.01 12.10 4.83
N GLN A 151 -20.17 13.41 4.88
CA GLN A 151 -19.17 14.36 4.37
C GLN A 151 -17.79 14.14 4.98
N ALA A 152 -17.69 13.97 6.30
CA ALA A 152 -16.41 13.75 6.98
C ALA A 152 -15.72 12.45 6.52
N SER A 153 -16.50 11.39 6.27
CA SER A 153 -15.96 10.14 5.77
C SER A 153 -15.51 10.22 4.31
N LEU A 154 -16.21 10.99 3.47
CA LEU A 154 -15.82 11.28 2.10
C LEU A 154 -14.51 12.10 2.04
N GLU A 155 -14.38 13.12 2.88
CA GLU A 155 -13.15 13.92 2.98
C GLU A 155 -11.95 13.06 3.42
N GLU A 156 -12.14 12.14 4.36
CA GLU A 156 -11.08 11.24 4.79
C GLU A 156 -10.68 10.26 3.68
N ARG A 157 -11.66 9.70 2.95
CA ARG A 157 -11.38 8.81 1.81
C ARG A 157 -10.69 9.56 0.66
N PHE A 158 -11.09 10.79 0.39
CA PHE A 158 -10.41 11.65 -0.57
C PHE A 158 -8.95 11.90 -0.17
N ARG A 159 -8.69 12.24 1.11
CA ARG A 159 -7.31 12.40 1.58
C ARG A 159 -6.49 11.11 1.44
N ARG A 160 -7.10 9.95 1.64
CA ARG A 160 -6.44 8.65 1.43
C ARG A 160 -6.14 8.38 -0.03
N SER A 161 -7.04 8.72 -0.96
CA SER A 161 -6.77 8.56 -2.40
C SER A 161 -5.61 9.44 -2.85
N VAL A 162 -5.54 10.68 -2.36
CA VAL A 162 -4.42 11.60 -2.65
C VAL A 162 -3.09 11.07 -2.08
N ARG A 163 -3.09 10.52 -0.86
CA ARG A 163 -1.89 9.89 -0.27
C ARG A 163 -1.46 8.66 -1.06
N LEU A 164 -2.42 7.77 -1.40
CA LEU A 164 -2.14 6.60 -2.23
C LEU A 164 -1.44 7.00 -3.54
N ARG A 165 -1.90 8.08 -4.19
CA ARG A 165 -1.29 8.58 -5.42
C ARG A 165 0.11 9.13 -5.20
N ALA A 166 0.34 9.86 -4.12
CA ALA A 166 1.66 10.35 -3.74
C ALA A 166 2.64 9.18 -3.48
N ASP A 167 2.21 8.19 -2.67
CA ASP A 167 3.03 7.01 -2.36
C ASP A 167 3.35 6.17 -3.62
N LEU A 168 2.40 6.07 -4.57
CA LEU A 168 2.65 5.43 -5.89
C LEU A 168 3.68 6.21 -6.72
N ALA A 169 3.61 7.54 -6.71
CA ALA A 169 4.57 8.37 -7.42
C ALA A 169 5.98 8.25 -6.81
N ASP A 170 6.09 8.16 -5.50
CA ASP A 170 7.36 7.97 -4.78
C ASP A 170 7.95 6.57 -5.02
N LEU A 171 7.11 5.55 -5.15
CA LEU A 171 7.55 4.17 -5.41
C LEU A 171 7.95 3.94 -6.89
N ALA A 172 7.33 4.64 -7.83
CA ALA A 172 7.51 4.41 -9.26
C ALA A 172 8.98 4.43 -9.73
N PRO A 173 9.87 5.37 -9.29
CA PRO A 173 11.27 5.36 -9.69
C PRO A 173 12.04 4.12 -9.23
N ALA A 174 11.68 3.52 -8.11
CA ALA A 174 12.32 2.29 -7.61
C ALA A 174 11.88 1.06 -8.41
N VAL A 175 10.60 0.99 -8.80
CA VAL A 175 10.03 -0.09 -9.61
C VAL A 175 10.52 -0.01 -11.06
N LEU A 176 10.50 1.19 -11.65
CA LEU A 176 10.84 1.44 -13.06
C LEU A 176 12.33 1.75 -13.27
N ARG A 177 13.19 1.42 -12.29
CA ARG A 177 14.63 1.68 -12.37
C ARG A 177 15.21 1.17 -13.68
N PRO A 178 15.89 2.03 -14.46
CA PRO A 178 16.53 1.61 -15.71
C PRO A 178 17.68 0.62 -15.44
N PRO A 179 18.01 -0.25 -16.42
CA PRO A 179 19.15 -1.16 -16.31
C PRO A 179 20.45 -0.41 -16.10
N VAL A 180 21.31 -0.95 -15.22
CA VAL A 180 22.62 -0.36 -14.90
C VAL A 180 23.66 -0.87 -15.90
N HIS A 181 24.47 0.02 -16.46
CA HIS A 181 25.58 -0.34 -17.36
C HIS A 181 26.92 0.12 -16.79
N PRO A 182 27.95 -0.75 -16.75
CA PRO A 182 27.93 -2.16 -17.09
C PRO A 182 27.07 -2.97 -16.09
N PRO A 183 26.42 -4.05 -16.57
CA PRO A 183 25.51 -4.82 -15.71
C PRO A 183 26.28 -5.57 -14.63
N THR A 184 25.91 -5.37 -13.38
CA THR A 184 26.39 -6.15 -12.25
C THR A 184 25.45 -7.33 -11.96
N LEU A 185 25.93 -8.41 -11.32
CA LEU A 185 25.09 -9.54 -10.92
C LEU A 185 23.86 -9.08 -10.10
N ALA A 186 24.09 -8.20 -9.14
CA ALA A 186 23.03 -7.63 -8.30
C ALA A 186 21.98 -6.87 -9.11
N ALA A 187 22.41 -6.03 -10.06
CA ALA A 187 21.50 -5.26 -10.92
C ALA A 187 20.67 -6.18 -11.82
N GLN A 188 21.30 -7.18 -12.44
CA GLN A 188 20.61 -8.17 -13.29
C GLN A 188 19.61 -9.01 -12.48
N LEU A 189 19.98 -9.43 -11.26
CA LEU A 189 19.09 -10.16 -10.39
C LEU A 189 17.85 -9.33 -10.04
N GLY A 190 18.04 -8.08 -9.63
CA GLY A 190 16.94 -7.18 -9.32
C GLY A 190 16.02 -6.93 -10.52
N GLU A 191 16.59 -6.80 -11.73
CA GLU A 191 15.84 -6.68 -12.99
C GLU A 191 15.01 -7.93 -13.27
N ARG A 192 15.63 -9.12 -13.18
CA ARG A 192 14.93 -10.40 -13.39
C ARG A 192 13.83 -10.67 -12.38
N LEU A 193 14.05 -10.30 -11.11
CA LEU A 193 13.00 -10.39 -10.08
C LEU A 193 11.82 -9.48 -10.44
N ARG A 194 12.06 -8.22 -10.79
CA ARG A 194 11.00 -7.27 -11.19
C ARG A 194 10.23 -7.77 -12.43
N GLU A 195 10.93 -8.30 -13.43
CA GLU A 195 10.34 -8.87 -14.63
C GLU A 195 9.46 -10.09 -14.31
N ARG A 196 10.00 -11.05 -13.55
CA ARG A 196 9.31 -12.31 -13.21
C ARG A 196 8.08 -12.10 -12.32
N THR A 197 8.12 -11.13 -11.42
CA THR A 197 6.98 -10.75 -10.57
C THR A 197 6.05 -9.73 -11.21
N ARG A 198 6.36 -9.29 -12.43
CA ARG A 198 5.59 -8.28 -13.18
C ARG A 198 5.36 -7.02 -12.36
N LEU A 199 6.40 -6.54 -11.67
CA LEU A 199 6.26 -5.44 -10.73
C LEU A 199 5.79 -4.15 -11.42
N ALA A 200 6.26 -3.89 -12.65
CA ALA A 200 5.84 -2.73 -13.45
C ALA A 200 4.36 -2.81 -13.86
N ASP A 201 3.89 -3.97 -14.33
CA ASP A 201 2.49 -4.17 -14.73
C ASP A 201 1.55 -4.00 -13.52
N ARG A 202 1.97 -4.50 -12.35
CA ARG A 202 1.22 -4.35 -11.10
C ARG A 202 1.14 -2.88 -10.68
N LEU A 203 2.26 -2.13 -10.77
CA LEU A 203 2.27 -0.69 -10.49
C LEU A 203 1.30 0.04 -11.41
N GLU A 204 1.36 -0.20 -12.72
CA GLU A 204 0.44 0.41 -13.69
C GLU A 204 -1.02 0.11 -13.37
N PHE A 205 -1.32 -1.13 -12.99
CA PHE A 205 -2.67 -1.52 -12.60
C PHE A 205 -3.18 -0.80 -11.35
N VAL A 206 -2.32 -0.60 -10.34
CA VAL A 206 -2.68 0.18 -9.14
C VAL A 206 -2.84 1.66 -9.46
N GLN A 207 -1.99 2.21 -10.33
CA GLN A 207 -2.11 3.58 -10.81
C GLN A 207 -3.45 3.80 -11.53
N ALA A 208 -3.85 2.88 -12.41
CA ALA A 208 -5.15 2.93 -13.07
C ALA A 208 -6.32 2.90 -12.07
N LYS A 209 -6.23 2.11 -11.00
CA LYS A 209 -7.22 2.11 -9.91
C LYS A 209 -7.24 3.44 -9.16
N ALA A 210 -6.08 4.00 -8.85
CA ALA A 210 -5.98 5.30 -8.20
C ALA A 210 -6.59 6.43 -9.06
N ASP A 211 -6.42 6.40 -10.38
CA ASP A 211 -7.01 7.37 -11.29
C ASP A 211 -8.56 7.31 -11.27
N VAL A 212 -9.14 6.12 -11.15
CA VAL A 212 -10.60 5.97 -11.01
C VAL A 212 -11.08 6.55 -9.68
N LEU A 213 -10.37 6.25 -8.59
CA LEU A 213 -10.69 6.77 -7.26
C LEU A 213 -10.64 8.30 -7.23
N ASP A 214 -9.56 8.89 -7.74
CA ASP A 214 -9.39 10.34 -7.81
C ASP A 214 -10.53 11.00 -8.57
N ARG A 215 -10.88 10.47 -9.74
CA ARG A 215 -11.98 11.03 -10.55
C ARG A 215 -13.31 11.02 -9.80
N VAL A 216 -13.65 9.93 -9.10
CA VAL A 216 -14.91 9.84 -8.37
C VAL A 216 -14.91 10.76 -7.16
N TYR A 217 -13.83 10.78 -6.37
CA TYR A 217 -13.77 11.65 -5.20
C TYR A 217 -13.67 13.14 -5.55
N ASP A 218 -13.05 13.51 -6.68
CA ASP A 218 -13.07 14.88 -7.19
C ASP A 218 -14.51 15.32 -7.53
N LEU A 219 -15.28 14.45 -8.19
CA LEU A 219 -16.70 14.74 -8.47
C LEU A 219 -17.51 14.86 -7.17
N CYS A 220 -17.28 13.99 -6.19
CA CYS A 220 -17.92 14.10 -4.88
C CYS A 220 -17.58 15.45 -4.21
N ALA A 221 -16.31 15.84 -4.21
CA ALA A 221 -15.86 17.10 -3.61
C ALA A 221 -16.47 18.32 -4.29
N GLN A 222 -16.59 18.31 -5.62
CA GLN A 222 -17.27 19.36 -6.39
C GLN A 222 -18.74 19.46 -5.99
N ARG A 223 -19.48 18.32 -5.90
CA ARG A 223 -20.89 18.31 -5.51
C ARG A 223 -21.11 18.78 -4.08
N VAL A 224 -20.26 18.42 -3.15
CA VAL A 224 -20.27 18.95 -1.77
C VAL A 224 -20.10 20.47 -1.78
N GLY A 225 -19.15 20.97 -2.58
CA GLY A 225 -18.93 22.42 -2.78
C GLY A 225 -20.15 23.13 -3.33
N ASP A 226 -20.74 22.62 -4.39
CA ASP A 226 -21.93 23.17 -5.04
C ASP A 226 -23.11 23.23 -4.05
N PHE A 227 -23.33 22.17 -3.28
CA PHE A 227 -24.37 22.10 -2.27
C PHE A 227 -24.15 23.14 -1.15
N ALA A 228 -22.91 23.30 -0.69
CA ALA A 228 -22.58 24.30 0.33
C ALA A 228 -22.83 25.75 -0.17
N ILE A 229 -22.53 26.01 -1.44
CA ILE A 229 -22.80 27.31 -2.08
C ILE A 229 -24.31 27.54 -2.20
N ALA A 230 -25.05 26.57 -2.72
CA ALA A 230 -26.49 26.66 -2.86
C ALA A 230 -27.19 26.92 -1.50
N ARG A 231 -26.76 26.25 -0.45
CA ARG A 231 -27.29 26.46 0.91
C ARG A 231 -26.99 27.85 1.48
N ARG A 232 -25.81 28.42 1.13
CA ARG A 232 -25.50 29.82 1.50
C ARG A 232 -26.39 30.81 0.77
N HIS A 233 -26.67 30.59 -0.52
CA HIS A 233 -27.59 31.44 -1.28
C HIS A 233 -29.00 31.42 -0.69
N LEU A 234 -29.56 30.26 -0.38
CA LEU A 234 -30.84 30.14 0.27
C LEU A 234 -30.92 30.91 1.61
N ARG A 235 -29.84 30.85 2.43
CA ARG A 235 -29.81 31.63 3.68
C ARG A 235 -29.79 33.14 3.43
N LEU A 236 -29.04 33.61 2.43
CA LEU A 236 -29.01 35.02 2.06
C LEU A 236 -30.37 35.49 1.53
N GLU A 237 -31.05 34.71 0.72
CA GLU A 237 -32.40 34.98 0.26
C GLU A 237 -33.41 35.12 1.42
N TRP A 238 -33.34 34.21 2.40
CA TRP A 238 -34.15 34.32 3.62
C TRP A 238 -33.85 35.58 4.42
N VAL A 239 -32.58 35.98 4.57
CA VAL A 239 -32.20 37.23 5.23
C VAL A 239 -32.78 38.43 4.48
N ILE A 240 -32.70 38.46 3.17
CA ILE A 240 -33.30 39.55 2.36
C ILE A 240 -34.81 39.59 2.56
N ILE A 241 -35.51 38.46 2.50
CA ILE A 241 -36.95 38.36 2.70
C ILE A 241 -37.32 38.89 4.09
N VAL A 242 -36.61 38.52 5.14
CA VAL A 242 -36.84 38.99 6.53
C VAL A 242 -36.65 40.51 6.63
N LEU A 243 -35.58 41.05 6.00
CA LEU A 243 -35.33 42.48 5.98
C LEU A 243 -36.43 43.27 5.27
N LEU A 244 -36.85 42.80 4.09
CA LEU A 244 -37.96 43.44 3.35
C LEU A 244 -39.28 43.36 4.13
N ALA A 245 -39.55 42.24 4.79
CA ALA A 245 -40.74 42.12 5.65
C ALA A 245 -40.65 43.08 6.85
N ALA A 246 -39.50 43.27 7.45
CA ALA A 246 -39.32 44.24 8.54
C ALA A 246 -39.53 45.69 8.07
N GLU A 247 -38.96 46.05 6.91
CA GLU A 247 -39.24 47.39 6.30
C GLU A 247 -40.71 47.62 6.04
N LEU A 248 -41.39 46.60 5.50
CA LEU A 248 -42.81 46.68 5.24
C LEU A 248 -43.62 46.91 6.53
N VAL A 249 -43.25 46.22 7.62
CA VAL A 249 -43.91 46.41 8.91
C VAL A 249 -43.67 47.83 9.45
N VAL A 250 -42.44 48.36 9.34
CA VAL A 250 -42.11 49.74 9.78
C VAL A 250 -42.96 50.76 8.97
N LEU A 251 -43.01 50.62 7.66
CA LEU A 251 -43.84 51.49 6.80
C LEU A 251 -45.34 51.42 7.18
N LEU A 252 -45.83 50.22 7.46
CA LEU A 252 -47.22 50.04 7.88
C LEU A 252 -47.51 50.76 9.20
N VAL A 253 -46.60 50.65 10.16
CA VAL A 253 -46.72 51.36 11.46
C VAL A 253 -46.69 52.88 11.28
N GLU A 254 -45.81 53.40 10.41
CA GLU A 254 -45.74 54.83 10.12
C GLU A 254 -47.02 55.35 9.49
N VAL A 255 -47.60 54.63 8.49
CA VAL A 255 -48.84 54.97 7.86
C VAL A 255 -50.02 54.97 8.86
N LEU A 256 -50.09 53.94 9.71
CA LEU A 256 -51.13 53.86 10.74
C LEU A 256 -51.00 54.98 11.79
N ALA A 257 -49.79 55.33 12.21
CA ALA A 257 -49.52 56.44 13.14
C ALA A 257 -49.88 57.79 12.48
N GLY A 258 -49.60 57.99 11.21
CA GLY A 258 -49.93 59.20 10.46
C GLY A 258 -51.45 59.41 10.27
N LEU A 259 -52.21 58.34 10.15
CA LEU A 259 -53.67 58.39 10.05
C LEU A 259 -54.34 58.76 11.40
N GLY A 260 -53.69 58.48 12.53
CA GLY A 260 -54.19 58.82 13.86
C GLY A 260 -53.97 60.29 14.29
N THR A 261 -53.18 61.07 13.52
CA THR A 261 -52.84 62.49 13.81
C THR A 261 -53.57 63.44 12.85
N THR A 262 -54.84 63.23 12.54
CA THR A 262 -55.65 64.27 11.93
C THR A 262 -55.94 65.34 12.97
N PRO A 263 -55.48 66.59 12.77
CA PRO A 263 -55.86 67.66 13.67
C PRO A 263 -57.37 67.94 13.47
N THR A 264 -58.15 67.78 14.53
CA THR A 264 -59.48 68.30 14.60
C THR A 264 -59.43 69.84 14.51
N PRO A 265 -60.25 70.50 13.65
CA PRO A 265 -60.26 71.96 13.50
C PRO A 265 -60.81 72.71 14.75
#